data_8eecfde80cd7d2e8edeb7dfa40ee284c
#
_entry.id   8eecfde80cd7d2e8edeb7dfa40ee284c
#
_cell.length_a   1.000
_cell.length_b   1.000
_cell.length_c   1.000
_cell.angle_alpha   90.00
_cell.angle_beta   90.00
_cell.angle_gamma   90.00
#
_symmetry.space_group_name_H-M   'P 1'
#
loop_
_entity.id
_entity.type
_entity.pdbx_description
1 polymer ?
#
loop_
_entity_poly.entity_id
_entity_poly.type
_entity_poly.pdbx_seq_one_letter_code
_entity_poly.pdbx_strand_id
1 'polypeptide(L)'
;MKVISCLMAFCIFSLSVVAQDAGALRKKHFNLENGLAIKGYDPVAYFVQNKGVKGKKELAISHQGILYYFSSETNKEAFKAAPFKYEPEYGGWCAYAMGQNGEKVTIDPETFKILNGRLYLFYNRYFTNTLKDWNKNEATLKKNADINWPKLFK
;
A
#
# COMPACT_ATOMS: atom_id res chain seq x y z
N MET A 1 39.62 -24.40 -19.85
CA MET A 1 38.24 -23.94 -19.97
C MET A 1 37.40 -24.36 -18.77
N LYS A 2 37.65 -23.86 -17.54
CA LYS A 2 36.88 -24.22 -16.32
C LYS A 2 36.70 -23.04 -15.32
N VAL A 3 36.69 -21.80 -15.76
CA VAL A 3 36.64 -20.62 -14.86
C VAL A 3 35.36 -19.77 -15.01
N ILE A 4 34.49 -20.03 -16.01
CA ILE A 4 33.33 -19.16 -16.30
C ILE A 4 32.08 -19.55 -15.49
N SER A 5 32.00 -20.74 -14.90
CA SER A 5 30.79 -21.24 -14.23
C SER A 5 30.58 -20.71 -12.80
N CYS A 6 31.59 -20.12 -12.16
CA CYS A 6 31.50 -19.71 -10.73
C CYS A 6 30.98 -18.27 -10.54
N LEU A 7 31.08 -17.38 -11.54
CA LEU A 7 30.65 -15.98 -11.41
C LEU A 7 29.14 -15.78 -11.52
N MET A 8 28.42 -16.67 -12.22
CA MET A 8 26.96 -16.55 -12.40
C MET A 8 26.15 -16.91 -11.12
N ALA A 9 26.67 -17.82 -10.29
CA ALA A 9 25.99 -18.24 -9.06
C ALA A 9 26.02 -17.16 -7.95
N PHE A 10 27.03 -16.28 -7.95
CA PHE A 10 27.20 -15.26 -6.92
C PHE A 10 26.24 -14.07 -7.09
N CYS A 11 25.86 -13.71 -8.32
CA CYS A 11 24.92 -12.61 -8.59
C CYS A 11 23.46 -12.95 -8.20
N ILE A 12 23.06 -14.23 -8.25
CA ILE A 12 21.68 -14.65 -7.94
C ILE A 12 21.43 -14.60 -6.41
N PHE A 13 22.46 -14.87 -5.61
CA PHE A 13 22.33 -14.89 -4.14
C PHE A 13 22.16 -13.48 -3.53
N SER A 14 22.82 -12.47 -4.10
CA SER A 14 22.74 -11.09 -3.61
C SER A 14 21.38 -10.43 -3.88
N LEU A 15 20.71 -10.75 -4.99
CA LEU A 15 19.39 -10.24 -5.32
C LEU A 15 18.29 -10.76 -4.39
N SER A 16 18.43 -12.00 -3.91
CA SER A 16 17.46 -12.61 -2.99
C SER A 16 17.49 -11.99 -1.59
N VAL A 17 18.66 -11.60 -1.08
CA VAL A 17 18.81 -10.98 0.24
C VAL A 17 18.20 -9.58 0.25
N VAL A 18 18.46 -8.76 -0.76
CA VAL A 18 17.92 -7.39 -0.84
C VAL A 18 16.38 -7.40 -0.96
N ALA A 19 15.81 -8.34 -1.71
CA ALA A 19 14.35 -8.46 -1.83
C ALA A 19 13.67 -8.91 -0.53
N GLN A 20 14.36 -9.73 0.26
CA GLN A 20 13.85 -10.21 1.56
C GLN A 20 13.82 -9.09 2.61
N ASP A 21 14.85 -8.23 2.65
CA ASP A 21 14.91 -7.06 3.53
C ASP A 21 13.84 -6.02 3.17
N ALA A 22 13.62 -5.75 1.88
CA ALA A 22 12.59 -4.83 1.42
C ALA A 22 11.18 -5.28 1.82
N GLY A 23 10.88 -6.58 1.71
CA GLY A 23 9.60 -7.15 2.16
C GLY A 23 9.40 -7.06 3.67
N ALA A 24 10.46 -7.25 4.46
CA ALA A 24 10.41 -7.12 5.91
C ALA A 24 10.14 -5.67 6.34
N LEU A 25 10.79 -4.69 5.71
CA LEU A 25 10.54 -3.26 5.95
C LEU A 25 9.11 -2.86 5.60
N ARG A 26 8.58 -3.34 4.48
CA ARG A 26 7.18 -3.09 4.10
C ARG A 26 6.22 -3.64 5.17
N LYS A 27 6.38 -4.88 5.61
CA LYS A 27 5.57 -5.48 6.68
C LYS A 27 5.61 -4.68 7.98
N LYS A 28 6.78 -4.14 8.35
CA LYS A 28 6.97 -3.33 9.55
C LYS A 28 6.23 -1.98 9.48
N HIS A 29 6.18 -1.38 8.30
CA HIS A 29 5.73 0.00 8.16
C HIS A 29 4.32 0.16 7.59
N PHE A 30 3.81 -0.79 6.83
CA PHE A 30 2.45 -0.75 6.27
C PHE A 30 1.37 -0.96 7.34
N ASN A 31 0.18 -0.47 7.06
CA ASN A 31 -1.02 -0.67 7.88
C ASN A 31 -1.62 -2.05 7.60
N LEU A 32 -1.23 -3.03 8.39
CA LEU A 32 -1.61 -4.43 8.19
C LEU A 32 -2.34 -4.99 9.41
N GLU A 33 -3.38 -5.76 9.16
CA GLU A 33 -4.01 -6.62 10.17
C GLU A 33 -3.65 -8.08 9.86
N ASN A 34 -2.77 -8.70 10.66
CA ASN A 34 -2.23 -10.04 10.44
C ASN A 34 -1.59 -10.23 9.03
N GLY A 35 -0.85 -9.23 8.56
CA GLY A 35 -0.23 -9.22 7.25
C GLY A 35 -1.15 -8.81 6.09
N LEU A 36 -2.43 -8.59 6.34
CA LEU A 36 -3.45 -8.23 5.36
C LEU A 36 -3.59 -6.70 5.26
N ALA A 37 -3.46 -6.18 4.04
CA ALA A 37 -3.62 -4.77 3.74
C ALA A 37 -5.10 -4.34 3.65
N ILE A 38 -5.33 -3.05 3.87
CA ILE A 38 -6.63 -2.36 3.66
C ILE A 38 -7.80 -3.11 4.36
N LYS A 39 -7.51 -3.79 5.48
CA LYS A 39 -8.51 -4.59 6.21
C LYS A 39 -9.27 -5.59 5.32
N GLY A 40 -8.61 -6.09 4.26
CA GLY A 40 -9.16 -7.04 3.29
C GLY A 40 -10.10 -6.44 2.24
N TYR A 41 -10.07 -5.13 2.04
CA TYR A 41 -10.74 -4.50 0.90
C TYR A 41 -9.89 -4.63 -0.37
N ASP A 42 -10.56 -4.76 -1.51
CA ASP A 42 -9.96 -4.94 -2.83
C ASP A 42 -9.32 -3.63 -3.32
N PRO A 43 -7.99 -3.55 -3.48
CA PRO A 43 -7.33 -2.32 -3.88
C PRO A 43 -7.69 -1.85 -5.31
N VAL A 44 -8.09 -2.76 -6.20
CA VAL A 44 -8.48 -2.44 -7.57
C VAL A 44 -9.88 -1.85 -7.64
N ALA A 45 -10.79 -2.30 -6.77
CA ALA A 45 -12.18 -1.83 -6.76
C ALA A 45 -12.31 -0.32 -6.58
N TYR A 46 -11.42 0.31 -5.84
CA TYR A 46 -11.41 1.77 -5.69
C TYR A 46 -11.28 2.52 -7.02
N PHE A 47 -10.51 1.96 -7.96
CA PHE A 47 -10.26 2.56 -9.28
C PHE A 47 -11.32 2.24 -10.31
N VAL A 48 -11.82 1.01 -10.31
CA VAL A 48 -12.74 0.53 -11.36
C VAL A 48 -14.21 0.69 -10.99
N GLN A 49 -14.54 0.74 -9.69
CA GLN A 49 -15.90 0.86 -9.19
C GLN A 49 -16.13 2.14 -8.38
N ASN A 50 -15.06 2.91 -8.12
CA ASN A 50 -15.07 4.08 -7.24
C ASN A 50 -15.70 3.78 -5.87
N LYS A 51 -15.38 2.61 -5.30
CA LYS A 51 -15.99 2.09 -4.08
C LYS A 51 -15.05 1.18 -3.32
N GLY A 52 -15.07 1.25 -1.98
CA GLY A 52 -14.49 0.24 -1.11
C GLY A 52 -15.32 -1.05 -1.18
N VAL A 53 -14.73 -2.14 -1.65
CA VAL A 53 -15.38 -3.45 -1.80
C VAL A 53 -14.58 -4.49 -1.06
N LYS A 54 -15.24 -5.31 -0.23
CA LYS A 54 -14.58 -6.43 0.46
C LYS A 54 -14.04 -7.43 -0.56
N GLY A 55 -12.77 -7.79 -0.40
CA GLY A 55 -12.16 -8.92 -1.09
C GLY A 55 -12.52 -10.26 -0.45
N LYS A 56 -12.22 -11.33 -1.18
CA LYS A 56 -12.43 -12.71 -0.78
C LYS A 56 -11.08 -13.36 -0.48
N LYS A 57 -11.00 -14.17 0.57
CA LYS A 57 -9.77 -14.86 0.97
C LYS A 57 -9.26 -15.82 -0.12
N GLU A 58 -10.17 -16.43 -0.87
CA GLU A 58 -9.88 -17.35 -1.97
C GLU A 58 -9.20 -16.66 -3.15
N LEU A 59 -9.38 -15.33 -3.26
CA LEU A 59 -8.78 -14.48 -4.28
C LEU A 59 -7.59 -13.68 -3.73
N ALA A 60 -6.77 -14.28 -2.88
CA ALA A 60 -5.63 -13.61 -2.25
C ALA A 60 -4.39 -13.58 -3.16
N ILE A 61 -3.59 -12.53 -3.02
CA ILE A 61 -2.21 -12.44 -3.55
C ILE A 61 -1.31 -11.90 -2.44
N SER A 62 -0.10 -12.48 -2.33
CA SER A 62 0.99 -11.87 -1.59
C SER A 62 1.90 -11.12 -2.57
N HIS A 63 2.04 -9.82 -2.37
CA HIS A 63 2.96 -8.97 -3.14
C HIS A 63 4.00 -8.34 -2.22
N GLN A 64 5.28 -8.66 -2.42
CA GLN A 64 6.40 -8.18 -1.59
C GLN A 64 6.12 -8.28 -0.08
N GLY A 65 5.57 -9.44 0.34
CA GLY A 65 5.29 -9.73 1.74
C GLY A 65 3.98 -9.17 2.30
N ILE A 66 3.21 -8.41 1.53
CA ILE A 66 1.91 -7.86 1.89
C ILE A 66 0.81 -8.69 1.26
N LEU A 67 -0.20 -9.07 2.04
CA LEU A 67 -1.36 -9.85 1.58
C LEU A 67 -2.49 -8.91 1.15
N TYR A 68 -3.05 -9.16 -0.04
CA TYR A 68 -4.20 -8.46 -0.59
C TYR A 68 -5.31 -9.43 -0.94
N TYR A 69 -6.57 -9.04 -0.69
CA TYR A 69 -7.77 -9.76 -1.11
C TYR A 69 -8.47 -9.04 -2.25
N PHE A 70 -9.05 -9.79 -3.18
CA PHE A 70 -9.75 -9.25 -4.35
C PHE A 70 -11.20 -9.69 -4.38
N SER A 71 -12.06 -8.84 -4.93
CA SER A 71 -13.50 -9.13 -5.06
C SER A 71 -13.82 -10.00 -6.27
N SER A 72 -12.91 -10.03 -7.28
CA SER A 72 -13.04 -10.81 -8.51
C SER A 72 -11.67 -11.26 -9.03
N GLU A 73 -11.66 -12.31 -9.88
CA GLU A 73 -10.44 -12.72 -10.60
C GLU A 73 -9.93 -11.62 -11.53
N THR A 74 -10.82 -10.89 -12.17
CA THR A 74 -10.44 -9.75 -13.04
C THR A 74 -9.62 -8.71 -12.28
N ASN A 75 -10.05 -8.32 -11.08
CA ASN A 75 -9.31 -7.37 -10.25
C ASN A 75 -7.98 -7.94 -9.78
N LYS A 76 -7.96 -9.22 -9.41
CA LYS A 76 -6.74 -9.93 -9.02
C LYS A 76 -5.69 -9.94 -10.14
N GLU A 77 -6.09 -10.24 -11.38
CA GLU A 77 -5.19 -10.21 -12.53
C GLU A 77 -4.74 -8.78 -12.89
N ALA A 78 -5.63 -7.79 -12.77
CA ALA A 78 -5.25 -6.38 -12.95
C ALA A 78 -4.19 -5.93 -11.93
N PHE A 79 -4.33 -6.36 -10.66
CA PHE A 79 -3.32 -6.08 -9.63
C PHE A 79 -1.99 -6.75 -9.95
N LYS A 80 -1.97 -8.02 -10.36
CA LYS A 80 -0.73 -8.73 -10.77
C LYS A 80 0.02 -7.99 -11.87
N ALA A 81 -0.71 -7.44 -12.84
CA ALA A 81 -0.11 -6.71 -13.96
C ALA A 81 0.53 -5.39 -13.54
N ALA A 82 -0.01 -4.71 -12.52
CA ALA A 82 0.47 -3.40 -12.10
C ALA A 82 0.25 -3.16 -10.58
N PRO A 83 0.91 -3.90 -9.68
CA PRO A 83 0.65 -3.83 -8.24
C PRO A 83 0.78 -2.42 -7.67
N PHE A 84 1.87 -1.73 -7.99
CA PHE A 84 2.16 -0.39 -7.46
C PHE A 84 1.16 0.69 -7.88
N LYS A 85 0.40 0.45 -8.95
CA LYS A 85 -0.69 1.34 -9.35
C LYS A 85 -1.85 1.31 -8.35
N TYR A 86 -2.13 0.14 -7.80
CA TYR A 86 -3.32 -0.12 -6.98
C TYR A 86 -3.03 -0.10 -5.47
N GLU A 87 -1.78 -0.20 -5.06
CA GLU A 87 -1.41 -0.08 -3.65
C GLU A 87 -1.78 1.31 -3.12
N PRO A 88 -2.27 1.41 -1.86
CA PRO A 88 -2.54 2.70 -1.26
C PRO A 88 -1.25 3.46 -0.96
N GLU A 89 -1.29 4.77 -1.08
CA GLU A 89 -0.22 5.66 -0.62
C GLU A 89 0.01 5.49 0.88
N TYR A 90 1.22 5.79 1.30
CA TYR A 90 1.65 5.75 2.70
C TYR A 90 1.40 4.40 3.39
N GLY A 91 1.52 3.30 2.60
CA GLY A 91 1.31 1.94 3.11
C GLY A 91 -0.09 1.68 3.66
N GLY A 92 -1.09 2.47 3.26
CA GLY A 92 -2.47 2.34 3.72
C GLY A 92 -2.76 2.99 5.08
N TRP A 93 -1.87 3.84 5.61
CA TRP A 93 -2.17 4.71 6.74
C TRP A 93 -2.99 5.93 6.33
N CYS A 94 -3.62 6.59 7.30
CA CYS A 94 -4.39 7.81 7.07
C CYS A 94 -3.51 8.90 6.44
N ALA A 95 -3.83 9.31 5.21
CA ALA A 95 -3.08 10.31 4.48
C ALA A 95 -3.07 11.67 5.18
N TYR A 96 -4.17 12.05 5.83
CA TYR A 96 -4.26 13.30 6.61
C TYR A 96 -3.27 13.30 7.77
N ALA A 97 -3.24 12.24 8.60
CA ALA A 97 -2.31 12.15 9.73
C ALA A 97 -0.85 12.12 9.26
N MET A 98 -0.56 11.40 8.18
CA MET A 98 0.77 11.38 7.57
C MET A 98 1.20 12.77 7.11
N GLY A 99 0.29 13.58 6.55
CA GLY A 99 0.57 14.96 6.14
C GLY A 99 0.57 15.97 7.28
N GLN A 100 -0.18 15.72 8.34
CA GLN A 100 -0.28 16.62 9.49
C GLN A 100 0.99 16.58 10.35
N ASN A 101 1.41 15.38 10.74
CA ASN A 101 2.49 15.18 11.72
C ASN A 101 3.34 13.92 11.48
N GLY A 102 3.09 13.15 10.40
CA GLY A 102 3.81 11.91 10.07
C GLY A 102 3.37 10.69 10.88
N GLU A 103 2.24 10.75 11.57
CA GLU A 103 1.76 9.66 12.41
C GLU A 103 1.06 8.55 11.63
N LYS A 104 1.21 7.33 12.12
CA LYS A 104 0.54 6.12 11.65
C LYS A 104 -0.84 6.01 12.31
N VAL A 105 -1.86 6.55 11.67
CA VAL A 105 -3.26 6.44 12.11
C VAL A 105 -4.01 5.46 11.22
N THR A 106 -4.79 4.55 11.83
CA THR A 106 -5.61 3.56 11.09
C THR A 106 -6.66 4.26 10.21
N ILE A 107 -7.25 3.50 9.29
CA ILE A 107 -8.20 4.04 8.31
C ILE A 107 -9.59 3.39 8.44
N ASP A 108 -10.57 4.06 7.86
CA ASP A 108 -11.80 3.47 7.40
C ASP A 108 -11.67 3.16 5.90
N PRO A 109 -11.76 1.88 5.47
CA PRO A 109 -11.56 1.52 4.07
C PRO A 109 -12.59 2.11 3.10
N GLU A 110 -13.73 2.57 3.60
CA GLU A 110 -14.76 3.19 2.77
C GLU A 110 -14.55 4.71 2.60
N THR A 111 -13.61 5.28 3.37
CA THR A 111 -13.26 6.70 3.28
C THR A 111 -11.94 6.87 2.54
N PHE A 112 -12.03 7.19 1.26
CA PHE A 112 -10.89 7.24 0.34
C PHE A 112 -10.98 8.38 -0.67
N LYS A 113 -9.88 8.61 -1.37
CA LYS A 113 -9.80 9.51 -2.53
C LYS A 113 -8.83 8.94 -3.57
N ILE A 114 -9.23 8.99 -4.84
CA ILE A 114 -8.29 8.80 -5.95
C ILE A 114 -7.84 10.18 -6.41
N LEU A 115 -6.54 10.43 -6.33
CA LEU A 115 -5.93 11.68 -6.77
C LEU A 115 -4.74 11.37 -7.67
N ASN A 116 -4.75 11.89 -8.90
CA ASN A 116 -3.71 11.65 -9.91
C ASN A 116 -3.41 10.15 -10.11
N GLY A 117 -4.44 9.30 -10.12
CA GLY A 117 -4.31 7.85 -10.30
C GLY A 117 -3.70 7.10 -9.10
N ARG A 118 -3.69 7.70 -7.90
CA ARG A 118 -3.18 7.10 -6.67
C ARG A 118 -4.27 7.02 -5.60
N LEU A 119 -4.27 5.96 -4.80
CA LEU A 119 -5.25 5.71 -3.74
C LEU A 119 -4.77 6.29 -2.41
N TYR A 120 -5.57 7.17 -1.83
CA TYR A 120 -5.40 7.73 -0.49
C TYR A 120 -6.52 7.27 0.41
N LEU A 121 -6.19 6.78 1.61
CA LEU A 121 -7.13 6.30 2.61
C LEU A 121 -7.15 7.24 3.81
N PHE A 122 -8.30 7.33 4.49
CA PHE A 122 -8.51 8.29 5.56
C PHE A 122 -9.15 7.63 6.78
N TYR A 123 -8.89 8.22 7.96
CA TYR A 123 -9.60 7.91 9.18
C TYR A 123 -11.01 8.50 9.13
N ASN A 124 -12.01 7.69 9.49
CA ASN A 124 -13.38 8.13 9.65
C ASN A 124 -14.04 7.28 10.74
N ARG A 125 -14.21 7.86 11.92
CA ARG A 125 -14.94 7.23 13.04
C ARG A 125 -15.58 8.30 13.91
N TYR A 126 -16.72 7.96 14.50
CA TYR A 126 -17.50 8.84 15.34
C TYR A 126 -17.88 10.13 14.59
N PHE A 127 -17.44 11.28 15.06
CA PHE A 127 -17.70 12.59 14.45
C PHE A 127 -16.54 13.13 13.61
N THR A 128 -15.47 12.35 13.47
CA THR A 128 -14.23 12.76 12.79
C THR A 128 -14.08 12.07 11.43
N ASN A 129 -14.08 12.86 10.36
CA ASN A 129 -13.79 12.41 9.00
C ASN A 129 -12.64 13.24 8.43
N THR A 130 -11.43 12.67 8.45
CA THR A 130 -10.20 13.39 8.08
C THR A 130 -10.07 13.65 6.57
N LEU A 131 -10.87 13.01 5.71
CA LEU A 131 -10.96 13.38 4.29
C LEU A 131 -11.49 14.81 4.11
N LYS A 132 -12.42 15.24 4.97
CA LYS A 132 -12.95 16.62 4.93
C LYS A 132 -11.84 17.63 5.26
N ASP A 133 -10.99 17.31 6.22
CA ASP A 133 -9.89 18.18 6.61
C ASP A 133 -8.73 18.15 5.60
N TRP A 134 -8.44 16.99 5.02
CA TRP A 134 -7.53 16.86 3.89
C TRP A 134 -7.93 17.79 2.72
N ASN A 135 -9.20 17.78 2.34
CA ASN A 135 -9.69 18.58 1.21
C ASN A 135 -9.57 20.12 1.42
N LYS A 136 -9.46 20.58 2.67
CA LYS A 136 -9.23 22.01 2.99
C LYS A 136 -7.81 22.48 2.66
N ASN A 137 -6.82 21.56 2.70
CA ASN A 137 -5.40 21.90 2.50
C ASN A 137 -4.61 20.77 1.83
N GLU A 138 -5.20 20.15 0.81
CA GLU A 138 -4.71 18.94 0.13
C GLU A 138 -3.27 19.07 -0.37
N ALA A 139 -2.95 20.18 -1.05
CA ALA A 139 -1.62 20.35 -1.64
C ALA A 139 -0.50 20.35 -0.60
N THR A 140 -0.70 21.06 0.51
CA THR A 140 0.26 21.12 1.61
C THR A 140 0.35 19.80 2.35
N LEU A 141 -0.78 19.19 2.69
CA LEU A 141 -0.82 17.91 3.40
C LEU A 141 -0.19 16.79 2.57
N LYS A 142 -0.48 16.74 1.27
CA LYS A 142 0.16 15.78 0.36
C LYS A 142 1.67 15.96 0.33
N LYS A 143 2.15 17.20 0.12
CA LYS A 143 3.59 17.50 0.13
C LYS A 143 4.26 17.05 1.43
N ASN A 144 3.64 17.32 2.57
CA ASN A 144 4.18 16.92 3.86
C ASN A 144 4.17 15.40 4.04
N ALA A 145 3.10 14.72 3.63
CA ALA A 145 3.02 13.25 3.69
C ALA A 145 4.09 12.59 2.82
N ASP A 146 4.33 13.10 1.61
CA ASP A 146 5.39 12.64 0.70
C ASP A 146 6.80 12.80 1.31
N ILE A 147 6.99 13.79 2.20
CA ILE A 147 8.23 14.01 2.95
C ILE A 147 8.31 13.11 4.18
N ASN A 148 7.20 12.89 4.88
CA ASN A 148 7.17 12.16 6.15
C ASN A 148 7.25 10.65 5.95
N TRP A 149 6.55 10.11 4.97
CA TRP A 149 6.48 8.67 4.73
C TRP A 149 7.86 8.01 4.54
N PRO A 150 8.77 8.51 3.69
CA PRO A 150 10.10 7.90 3.51
C PRO A 150 10.98 7.92 4.76
N LYS A 151 10.74 8.82 5.71
CA LYS A 151 11.51 8.90 6.96
C LYS A 151 11.32 7.66 7.84
N LEU A 152 10.21 6.93 7.68
CA LEU A 152 9.92 5.74 8.45
C LEU A 152 10.78 4.53 8.03
N PHE A 153 11.43 4.59 6.87
CA PHE A 153 12.27 3.52 6.31
C PHE A 153 13.78 3.73 6.53
N LYS A 154 14.14 4.74 7.30
CA LYS A 154 15.52 5.07 7.63
C LYS A 154 15.97 4.40 8.90
#